data_ad0168340ed2a9ce5c41cd996afe7cb7
#
_entry.id   ad0168340ed2a9ce5c41cd996afe7cb7
#
_cell.length_a   1.000
_cell.length_b   1.000
_cell.length_c   1.000
_cell.angle_alpha   90.00
_cell.angle_beta   90.00
_cell.angle_gamma   90.00
#
_symmetry.space_group_name_H-M   'P 1'
#
loop_
_entity.id
_entity.type
_entity.pdbx_description
1 polymer ?
#
loop_
_entity_poly.entity_id
_entity_poly.type
_entity_poly.pdbx_seq_one_letter_code
_entity_poly.pdbx_strand_id
1 'polypeptide(L)' 'MKIQYDADADVLHIIVRDEPPVDAIEESGGVIVSYGEDKEPVSIEFLNASTRRLVRQGEMTVTVEAKVAT' A
#
# COMPACT_ATOMS: atom_id res chain seq x y z
N MET A 1 -8.74 -6.02 2.91
CA MET A 1 -7.74 -5.18 2.22
C MET A 1 -8.38 -3.88 1.79
N LYS A 2 -7.69 -2.79 2.01
CA LYS A 2 -8.18 -1.46 1.67
C LYS A 2 -7.09 -0.71 0.92
N ILE A 3 -7.46 -0.03 -0.16
CA ILE A 3 -6.52 0.75 -0.96
C ILE A 3 -7.00 2.20 -0.94
N GLN A 4 -6.11 3.11 -0.54
CA GLN A 4 -6.38 4.54 -0.45
C GLN A 4 -5.32 5.32 -1.21
N TYR A 5 -5.75 6.36 -1.91
CA TYR A 5 -4.84 7.28 -2.55
C TYR A 5 -5.13 8.70 -2.06
N ASP A 6 -4.11 9.33 -1.52
CA ASP A 6 -4.15 10.74 -1.10
C ASP A 6 -3.54 11.57 -2.22
N ALA A 7 -4.38 12.27 -2.98
CA ALA A 7 -3.92 13.06 -4.13
C ALA A 7 -3.08 14.26 -3.72
N ASP A 8 -3.36 14.85 -2.54
CA ASP A 8 -2.61 16.02 -2.08
C ASP A 8 -1.17 15.64 -1.70
N ALA A 9 -1.00 14.52 -1.03
CA ALA A 9 0.31 14.03 -0.62
C ALA A 9 0.97 13.13 -1.67
N ASP A 10 0.21 12.69 -2.67
CA ASP A 10 0.65 11.72 -3.68
C ASP A 10 1.14 10.41 -3.05
N VAL A 11 0.37 9.90 -2.11
CA VAL A 11 0.68 8.67 -1.37
C VAL A 11 -0.38 7.62 -1.66
N LEU A 12 0.07 6.45 -2.10
CA LEU A 12 -0.78 5.27 -2.23
C LEU A 12 -0.57 4.39 -1.01
N HIS A 13 -1.65 4.11 -0.29
CA HIS A 13 -1.62 3.31 0.94
C HIS A 13 -2.44 2.04 0.75
N ILE A 14 -1.80 0.89 0.88
CA ILE A 14 -2.45 -0.41 0.80
C ILE A 14 -2.46 -1.02 2.20
N ILE A 15 -3.66 -1.17 2.77
CA ILE A 15 -3.85 -1.76 4.09
C ILE A 15 -4.24 -3.21 3.88
N VAL A 16 -3.31 -4.13 4.15
CA VAL A 16 -3.54 -5.56 3.89
C VAL A 16 -4.28 -6.24 5.02
N ARG A 17 -4.07 -5.78 6.26
CA ARG A 17 -4.80 -6.28 7.44
C ARG A 17 -5.18 -5.10 8.33
N ASP A 18 -6.37 -5.16 8.90
CA ASP A 18 -6.86 -4.13 9.81
C ASP A 18 -6.36 -4.40 11.24
N GLU A 19 -5.09 -4.18 11.42
CA GLU A 19 -4.41 -4.35 12.71
C GLU A 19 -3.49 -3.17 12.96
N PRO A 20 -3.29 -2.76 14.21
CA PRO A 20 -2.35 -1.67 14.50
C PRO A 20 -0.92 -2.12 14.23
N PRO A 21 -0.13 -1.31 13.51
CA PRO A 21 1.28 -1.64 13.30
C PRO A 21 2.09 -1.43 14.57
N VAL A 22 3.12 -2.24 14.76
CA VAL A 22 4.07 -2.08 15.87
C VAL A 22 5.43 -1.59 15.39
N ASP A 23 5.69 -1.63 14.09
CA ASP A 23 6.94 -1.19 13.49
C ASP A 23 6.69 -0.74 12.06
N ALA A 24 7.54 0.14 11.54
CA ALA A 24 7.48 0.62 10.17
C ALA A 24 8.91 0.79 9.66
N ILE A 25 9.17 0.26 8.46
CA ILE A 25 10.50 0.29 7.85
C ILE A 25 10.39 0.88 6.46
N GLU A 26 11.23 1.87 6.16
CA GLU A 26 11.37 2.35 4.79
C GLU A 26 12.30 1.37 4.06
N GLU A 27 11.71 0.57 3.17
CA GLU A 27 12.43 -0.49 2.48
C GLU A 27 13.32 0.07 1.35
N SER A 28 12.79 0.99 0.56
CA SER A 28 13.52 1.51 -0.59
C SER A 28 12.86 2.78 -1.07
N GLY A 29 13.60 3.88 -1.11
CA GLY A 29 13.23 5.12 -1.79
C GLY A 29 11.77 5.54 -1.69
N GLY A 30 11.19 5.58 -0.50
CA GLY A 30 9.81 6.02 -0.31
C GLY A 30 8.78 4.90 -0.35
N VAL A 31 9.19 3.66 -0.13
CA VAL A 31 8.27 2.53 0.11
C VAL A 31 8.37 2.16 1.58
N ILE A 32 7.27 2.35 2.31
CA ILE A 32 7.24 2.14 3.76
C ILE A 32 6.34 0.94 4.04
N VAL A 33 6.89 -0.08 4.69
CA VAL A 33 6.13 -1.26 5.09
C VAL A 33 5.94 -1.23 6.60
N SER A 34 4.69 -1.34 7.03
CA SER A 34 4.34 -1.44 8.46
C SER A 34 4.06 -2.89 8.81
N TYR A 35 4.55 -3.32 9.96
CA TYR A 35 4.48 -4.71 10.41
C TYR A 35 3.67 -4.82 11.69
N GLY A 36 2.92 -5.90 11.83
CA GLY A 36 2.18 -6.22 13.05
C GLY A 36 3.03 -6.95 14.07
N GLU A 37 2.40 -7.35 15.18
CA GLU A 37 3.08 -8.07 16.27
C GLU A 37 3.69 -9.40 15.80
N ASP A 38 3.05 -10.06 14.84
CA ASP A 38 3.52 -11.32 14.27
C ASP A 38 4.64 -11.13 13.24
N LYS A 39 5.10 -9.88 13.03
CA LYS A 39 6.15 -9.52 12.07
C LYS A 39 5.72 -9.66 10.61
N GLU A 40 4.42 -9.81 10.37
CA GLU A 40 3.88 -9.81 9.02
C GLU A 40 3.50 -8.40 8.59
N PRO A 41 3.59 -8.07 7.30
CA PRO A 41 3.17 -6.77 6.81
C PRO A 41 1.67 -6.56 7.04
N VAL A 42 1.32 -5.39 7.58
CA VAL A 42 -0.07 -4.99 7.74
C VAL A 42 -0.45 -3.86 6.77
N SER A 43 0.53 -3.06 6.34
CA SER A 43 0.27 -2.05 5.31
C SER A 43 1.54 -1.68 4.56
N ILE A 44 1.34 -1.11 3.36
CA ILE A 44 2.43 -0.63 2.51
C ILE A 44 2.04 0.76 2.03
N GLU A 45 2.95 1.72 2.16
CA GLU A 45 2.78 3.07 1.63
C GLU A 45 3.81 3.33 0.53
N PHE A 46 3.32 3.87 -0.58
CA PHE A 46 4.17 4.31 -1.67
C PHE A 46 4.11 5.83 -1.74
N LEU A 47 5.21 6.49 -1.40
CA LEU A 47 5.36 7.93 -1.60
C LEU A 47 5.63 8.20 -3.07
N ASN A 48 5.23 9.38 -3.55
CA ASN A 48 5.39 9.76 -4.94
C ASN A 48 4.73 8.77 -5.90
N ALA A 49 3.51 8.38 -5.61
CA ALA A 49 2.79 7.33 -6.35
C ALA A 49 2.65 7.65 -7.84
N SER A 50 2.43 8.90 -8.22
CA SER A 50 2.30 9.31 -9.62
C SER A 50 3.62 9.16 -10.38
N THR A 51 4.74 9.56 -9.78
CA THR A 51 6.07 9.40 -10.37
C THR A 51 6.41 7.92 -10.55
N ARG A 52 5.93 7.07 -9.66
CA ARG A 52 6.10 5.62 -9.74
C ARG A 52 5.17 4.95 -10.74
N ARG A 53 4.29 5.74 -11.38
CA ARG A 53 3.29 5.26 -12.35
C ARG A 53 2.24 4.34 -11.74
N LEU A 54 1.98 4.48 -10.44
CA LEU A 54 0.91 3.73 -9.77
C LEU A 54 -0.44 4.42 -9.93
N VAL A 55 -0.39 5.74 -10.13
CA VAL A 55 -1.56 6.59 -10.29
C VAL A 55 -1.33 7.47 -11.52
N ARG A 56 -2.36 7.67 -12.32
CA ARG A 56 -2.27 8.49 -13.53
C ARG A 56 -3.31 9.60 -13.47
N GLN A 57 -2.86 10.86 -13.46
CA GLN A 57 -3.73 12.04 -13.40
C GLN A 57 -4.72 11.99 -12.22
N GLY A 58 -4.23 11.52 -11.06
CA GLY A 58 -5.06 11.42 -9.87
C GLY A 58 -6.02 10.24 -9.88
N GLU A 59 -5.93 9.37 -10.88
CA GLU A 59 -6.79 8.21 -11.01
C GLU A 59 -6.00 6.91 -10.90
N MET A 60 -6.69 5.88 -10.46
CA MET A 60 -6.11 4.57 -10.29
C MET A 60 -7.16 3.51 -10.59
N THR A 61 -6.78 2.48 -11.31
CA THR A 61 -7.63 1.32 -11.57
C THR A 61 -7.02 0.12 -10.87
N VAL A 62 -7.85 -0.59 -10.11
CA VAL A 62 -7.44 -1.81 -9.42
C VAL A 62 -8.31 -2.96 -9.90
N THR A 63 -7.66 -4.01 -10.39
CA THR A 63 -8.36 -5.24 -10.78
C THR A 63 -7.97 -6.33 -9.79
N VAL A 64 -8.96 -6.94 -9.17
CA VAL A 64 -8.75 -8.04 -8.23
C VAL A 64 -9.14 -9.34 -8.92
N GLU A 65 -8.19 -10.24 -9.02
CA GLU A 65 -8.43 -11.57 -9.60
C GLU A 65 -8.08 -12.62 -8.56
N ALA A 66 -8.94 -13.60 -8.43
CA ALA A 66 -8.69 -14.73 -7.54
C ALA A 66 -8.85 -16.01 -8.32
N LYS A 67 -7.84 -16.90 -8.24
CA LYS A 67 -7.92 -18.22 -8.82
C LYS A 67 -8.33 -19.20 -7.72
N VAL A 68 -9.49 -19.78 -7.89
CA VAL A 68 -10.03 -20.71 -6.90
C VAL A 68 -9.36 -22.08 -7.10
N ALA A 69 -8.83 -22.63 -6.02
CA ALA A 69 -8.30 -23.99 -6.04
C ALA A 69 -9.48 -24.99 -6.04
N THR A 70 -9.41 -25.98 -6.87
CA THR A 70 -10.45 -27.01 -6.98
C THR A 70 -9.98 -28.34 -6.41
#